data_cf32662c8e18deee373c4718681ee8ee
#
_entry.id   cf32662c8e18deee373c4718681ee8ee
#
_cell.length_a   1.000
_cell.length_b   1.000
_cell.length_c   1.000
_cell.angle_alpha   90.00
_cell.angle_beta   90.00
_cell.angle_gamma   90.00
#
_symmetry.space_group_name_H-M   'P 1'
#
loop_
_entity.id
_entity.type
_entity.pdbx_description
1 polymer ?
#
loop_
_entity_poly.entity_id
_entity_poly.type
_entity_poly.pdbx_seq_one_letter_code
_entity_poly.pdbx_strand_id
1 'polypeptide(L)'
;MDDIKILKGNIIYTKTKDAFEICEHGYLVCKNGKVEGIYQTLPFRLGGEAIEDYGDCLIIPGMTDLHAPQYTFRGTGMDLELLEWLETNTFPEEAKYKDVLYANEAYAKFAKNLKHSSTTRACVFGTIHRRSTLVLMDHLERSGLVTMVGKVNMDRNSPDELREGTQESAEETVEWMKDVQHKKYKNTLPILTPRFIPSCTDELLDMLKMVQMRYQIPVQSHLSENLSEIEWVKELCPYAEFYGDAYDHFGLFGADAPTVMAHCVYSTEEEIQRMKENGVYVAHCPESNENLSSGIAPVKRYLEEGLSVGLGSDVAGGSTENLFRAMAHARCAGDLSIRNIRH
;
A
#
# COMPACT_ATOMS: atom_id res chain seq x y z
N MET A 1 17.90 16.36 26.26
CA MET A 1 16.92 15.69 27.13
C MET A 1 16.22 14.65 26.29
N ASP A 2 15.91 13.51 26.87
CA ASP A 2 15.09 12.52 26.17
C ASP A 2 13.66 13.09 26.00
N ASP A 3 13.08 12.86 24.82
CA ASP A 3 11.69 13.19 24.55
C ASP A 3 10.83 12.02 25.07
N ILE A 4 10.14 12.24 26.20
CA ILE A 4 9.30 11.24 26.87
C ILE A 4 7.84 11.64 26.70
N LYS A 5 7.03 10.70 26.20
CA LYS A 5 5.58 10.84 26.09
C LYS A 5 4.90 9.67 26.78
N ILE A 6 3.95 9.98 27.68
CA ILE A 6 3.21 8.98 28.46
C ILE A 6 1.72 9.13 28.14
N LEU A 7 1.12 8.07 27.61
CA LEU A 7 -0.31 7.99 27.35
C LEU A 7 -0.93 7.03 28.37
N LYS A 8 -2.04 7.41 29.00
CA LYS A 8 -2.80 6.54 29.91
C LYS A 8 -4.17 6.22 29.32
N GLY A 9 -4.59 4.95 29.35
CA GLY A 9 -5.88 4.48 28.83
C GLY A 9 -5.95 2.96 28.79
N ASN A 10 -6.91 2.42 28.06
CA ASN A 10 -7.03 0.98 27.85
C ASN A 10 -6.19 0.55 26.64
N ILE A 11 -5.04 -0.06 26.87
CA ILE A 11 -4.06 -0.36 25.82
C ILE A 11 -4.31 -1.79 25.31
N ILE A 12 -4.52 -1.92 23.99
CA ILE A 12 -4.72 -3.22 23.31
C ILE A 12 -3.76 -3.32 22.14
N TYR A 13 -3.00 -4.40 22.08
CA TYR A 13 -2.07 -4.69 20.99
C TYR A 13 -1.89 -6.20 20.83
N THR A 14 -1.20 -6.63 19.78
CA THR A 14 -0.89 -8.03 19.50
C THR A 14 0.63 -8.24 19.51
N LYS A 15 1.11 -9.31 20.17
CA LYS A 15 2.47 -9.82 20.00
C LYS A 15 2.53 -10.96 19.00
N THR A 16 1.45 -11.71 18.90
CA THR A 16 1.27 -12.82 17.97
C THR A 16 -0.07 -12.68 17.24
N LYS A 17 -0.26 -13.41 16.17
CA LYS A 17 -1.54 -13.42 15.42
C LYS A 17 -2.73 -14.02 16.20
N ASP A 18 -2.46 -14.71 17.31
CA ASP A 18 -3.45 -15.56 17.97
C ASP A 18 -4.07 -14.92 19.23
N ALA A 19 -3.47 -13.85 19.78
CA ALA A 19 -3.92 -13.26 21.03
C ALA A 19 -3.70 -11.75 21.12
N PHE A 20 -4.67 -11.07 21.76
CA PHE A 20 -4.52 -9.69 22.20
C PHE A 20 -3.84 -9.63 23.56
N GLU A 21 -2.93 -8.69 23.71
CA GLU A 21 -2.44 -8.22 25.02
C GLU A 21 -3.28 -7.02 25.44
N ILE A 22 -3.82 -7.05 26.65
CA ILE A 22 -4.71 -6.01 27.19
C ILE A 22 -4.11 -5.46 28.48
N CYS A 23 -4.00 -4.13 28.57
CA CYS A 23 -3.61 -3.43 29.79
C CYS A 23 -4.65 -2.35 30.08
N GLU A 24 -5.63 -2.67 30.93
CA GLU A 24 -6.71 -1.76 31.32
C GLU A 24 -6.17 -0.62 32.19
N HIS A 25 -6.56 0.62 31.89
CA HIS A 25 -6.10 1.84 32.58
C HIS A 25 -4.58 1.93 32.75
N GLY A 26 -3.83 1.34 31.81
CA GLY A 26 -2.38 1.25 31.81
C GLY A 26 -1.69 2.48 31.22
N TYR A 27 -0.37 2.45 31.24
CA TYR A 27 0.51 3.50 30.77
C TYR A 27 1.35 3.01 29.58
N LEU A 28 1.20 3.65 28.42
CA LEU A 28 2.10 3.49 27.28
C LEU A 28 3.17 4.56 27.36
N VAL A 29 4.41 4.14 27.52
CA VAL A 29 5.57 5.05 27.60
C VAL A 29 6.31 5.00 26.27
N CYS A 30 6.48 6.18 25.65
CA CYS A 30 7.32 6.37 24.48
C CYS A 30 8.53 7.24 24.85
N LYS A 31 9.69 6.87 24.31
CA LYS A 31 10.94 7.61 24.47
C LYS A 31 11.58 7.82 23.12
N ASN A 32 11.84 9.08 22.76
CA ASN A 32 12.45 9.44 21.48
C ASN A 32 11.70 8.85 20.26
N GLY A 33 10.35 8.89 20.29
CA GLY A 33 9.47 8.40 19.24
C GLY A 33 9.32 6.87 19.15
N LYS A 34 9.84 6.11 20.13
CA LYS A 34 9.71 4.65 20.18
C LYS A 34 9.02 4.22 21.47
N VAL A 35 8.22 3.14 21.39
CA VAL A 35 7.63 2.54 22.59
C VAL A 35 8.74 1.97 23.48
N GLU A 36 8.86 2.50 24.70
CA GLU A 36 9.76 1.97 25.73
C GLU A 36 9.11 0.80 26.46
N GLY A 37 7.81 0.91 26.76
CA GLY A 37 7.07 -0.16 27.43
C GLY A 37 5.61 0.18 27.70
N ILE A 38 4.88 -0.85 28.13
CA ILE A 38 3.49 -0.78 28.60
C ILE A 38 3.49 -1.25 30.05
N TYR A 39 2.88 -0.44 30.94
CA TYR A 39 2.93 -0.66 32.40
C TYR A 39 1.53 -0.56 32.99
N GLN A 40 1.20 -1.46 33.92
CA GLN A 40 -0.01 -1.34 34.71
C GLN A 40 0.11 -0.23 35.78
N THR A 41 1.32 -0.02 36.30
CA THR A 41 1.66 1.05 37.22
C THR A 41 2.86 1.81 36.68
N LEU A 42 2.78 3.14 36.62
CA LEU A 42 3.86 3.97 36.11
C LEU A 42 5.15 3.78 36.92
N PRO A 43 6.29 3.48 36.30
CA PRO A 43 7.57 3.37 36.99
C PRO A 43 7.93 4.65 37.76
N PHE A 44 8.45 4.51 39.00
CA PHE A 44 8.77 5.62 39.88
C PHE A 44 9.69 6.69 39.20
N ARG A 45 10.64 6.24 38.38
CA ARG A 45 11.55 7.13 37.61
C ARG A 45 10.85 8.09 36.67
N LEU A 46 9.58 7.84 36.33
CA LEU A 46 8.75 8.65 35.43
C LEU A 46 7.67 9.48 36.15
N GLY A 47 7.67 9.46 37.48
CA GLY A 47 6.64 10.11 38.31
C GLY A 47 6.60 11.64 38.23
N GLY A 48 7.59 12.27 37.56
CA GLY A 48 7.62 13.73 37.32
C GLY A 48 7.24 14.12 35.87
N GLU A 49 6.96 13.15 35.00
CA GLU A 49 6.67 13.41 33.60
C GLU A 49 5.17 13.70 33.39
N ALA A 50 4.86 14.49 32.35
CA ALA A 50 3.48 14.78 31.96
C ALA A 50 2.78 13.54 31.42
N ILE A 51 1.53 13.32 31.85
CA ILE A 51 0.69 12.19 31.41
C ILE A 51 -0.48 12.75 30.60
N GLU A 52 -0.64 12.26 29.37
CA GLU A 52 -1.86 12.47 28.59
C GLU A 52 -2.86 11.36 28.96
N ASP A 53 -3.88 11.68 29.77
CA ASP A 53 -4.89 10.72 30.24
C ASP A 53 -6.09 10.71 29.28
N TYR A 54 -6.31 9.57 28.63
CA TYR A 54 -7.42 9.32 27.69
C TYR A 54 -8.61 8.61 28.36
N GLY A 55 -8.61 8.47 29.67
CA GLY A 55 -9.70 7.84 30.43
C GLY A 55 -9.99 6.42 29.96
N ASP A 56 -11.23 6.15 29.58
CA ASP A 56 -11.70 4.85 29.11
C ASP A 56 -11.46 4.58 27.62
N CYS A 57 -10.79 5.49 26.91
CA CYS A 57 -10.50 5.29 25.49
C CYS A 57 -9.54 4.11 25.26
N LEU A 58 -9.70 3.47 24.09
CA LEU A 58 -8.75 2.45 23.62
C LEU A 58 -7.53 3.11 22.99
N ILE A 59 -6.36 2.67 23.40
CA ILE A 59 -5.08 2.98 22.77
C ILE A 59 -4.64 1.73 22.02
N ILE A 60 -4.55 1.84 20.70
CA ILE A 60 -4.16 0.75 19.79
C ILE A 60 -2.96 1.18 18.96
N PRO A 61 -2.17 0.23 18.40
CA PRO A 61 -1.18 0.55 17.38
C PRO A 61 -1.83 1.24 16.18
N GLY A 62 -1.16 2.25 15.65
CA GLY A 62 -1.60 2.88 14.40
C GLY A 62 -1.60 1.88 13.26
N MET A 63 -2.62 1.95 12.40
CA MET A 63 -2.78 1.03 11.29
C MET A 63 -1.85 1.36 10.12
N THR A 64 -1.52 0.33 9.34
CA THR A 64 -0.72 0.45 8.12
C THR A 64 -1.59 0.11 6.93
N ASP A 65 -1.75 1.07 6.02
CA ASP A 65 -2.40 0.91 4.73
C ASP A 65 -1.35 0.49 3.70
N LEU A 66 -1.37 -0.76 3.27
CA LEU A 66 -0.36 -1.30 2.35
C LEU A 66 -0.63 -0.96 0.89
N HIS A 67 -1.82 -0.41 0.58
CA HIS A 67 -2.17 -0.01 -0.77
C HIS A 67 -3.20 1.11 -0.74
N ALA A 68 -2.73 2.33 -0.93
CA ALA A 68 -3.52 3.55 -0.93
C ALA A 68 -3.23 4.37 -2.19
N PRO A 69 -3.97 4.18 -3.29
CA PRO A 69 -3.89 5.07 -4.44
C PRO A 69 -4.26 6.51 -4.08
N GLN A 70 -3.66 7.45 -4.80
CA GLN A 70 -3.70 8.89 -4.54
C GLN A 70 -5.08 9.57 -4.71
N TYR A 71 -6.10 8.84 -5.14
CA TYR A 71 -7.34 9.42 -5.61
C TYR A 71 -8.24 9.94 -4.50
N THR A 72 -9.09 10.92 -4.85
CA THR A 72 -10.08 11.50 -3.93
C THR A 72 -11.52 11.22 -4.33
N PHE A 73 -11.77 10.63 -5.52
CA PHE A 73 -13.10 10.19 -5.92
C PHE A 73 -13.50 8.89 -5.22
N ARG A 74 -14.80 8.65 -5.11
CA ARG A 74 -15.37 7.53 -4.36
C ARG A 74 -16.63 7.01 -5.04
N GLY A 75 -16.81 5.68 -5.04
CA GLY A 75 -18.07 5.06 -5.41
C GLY A 75 -18.52 5.30 -6.85
N THR A 76 -17.58 5.55 -7.77
CA THR A 76 -17.88 5.81 -9.17
C THR A 76 -17.57 4.55 -9.99
N GLY A 77 -18.56 4.03 -10.73
CA GLY A 77 -18.39 2.86 -11.62
C GLY A 77 -18.19 1.54 -10.86
N MET A 78 -18.77 1.38 -9.67
CA MET A 78 -18.65 0.18 -8.84
C MET A 78 -19.40 -1.05 -9.39
N ASP A 79 -20.09 -0.92 -10.51
CA ASP A 79 -20.75 -1.97 -11.27
C ASP A 79 -19.96 -2.43 -12.50
N LEU A 80 -18.76 -1.89 -12.68
CA LEU A 80 -17.85 -2.21 -13.78
C LEU A 80 -16.80 -3.24 -13.35
N GLU A 81 -16.34 -4.00 -14.31
CA GLU A 81 -15.19 -4.87 -14.15
C GLU A 81 -13.89 -4.04 -14.20
N LEU A 82 -12.80 -4.55 -13.60
CA LEU A 82 -11.54 -3.83 -13.39
C LEU A 82 -11.05 -3.07 -14.63
N LEU A 83 -10.89 -3.74 -15.76
CA LEU A 83 -10.26 -3.11 -16.93
C LEU A 83 -11.15 -1.99 -17.51
N GLU A 84 -12.48 -2.20 -17.55
CA GLU A 84 -13.43 -1.18 -17.97
C GLU A 84 -13.46 -0.01 -17.00
N TRP A 85 -13.39 -0.28 -15.68
CA TRP A 85 -13.32 0.76 -14.65
C TRP A 85 -12.04 1.59 -14.74
N LEU A 86 -10.90 0.97 -15.03
CA LEU A 86 -9.64 1.69 -15.25
C LEU A 86 -9.77 2.67 -16.42
N GLU A 87 -10.31 2.23 -17.55
CA GLU A 87 -10.45 3.06 -18.76
C GLU A 87 -11.46 4.19 -18.60
N THR A 88 -12.60 3.92 -17.94
CA THR A 88 -13.71 4.89 -17.89
C THR A 88 -13.66 5.84 -16.68
N ASN A 89 -13.02 5.45 -15.60
CA ASN A 89 -13.00 6.23 -14.35
C ASN A 89 -11.59 6.61 -13.90
N THR A 90 -10.69 5.63 -13.77
CA THR A 90 -9.38 5.86 -13.13
C THR A 90 -8.44 6.65 -14.03
N PHE A 91 -8.23 6.22 -15.25
CA PHE A 91 -7.31 6.90 -16.17
C PHE A 91 -7.74 8.34 -16.51
N PRO A 92 -9.02 8.63 -16.81
CA PRO A 92 -9.47 10.01 -16.99
C PRO A 92 -9.26 10.90 -15.77
N GLU A 93 -9.41 10.36 -14.57
CA GLU A 93 -9.11 11.10 -13.33
C GLU A 93 -7.61 11.30 -13.15
N GLU A 94 -6.80 10.27 -13.35
CA GLU A 94 -5.35 10.35 -13.18
C GLU A 94 -4.70 11.32 -14.18
N ALA A 95 -5.19 11.41 -15.40
CA ALA A 95 -4.69 12.35 -16.41
C ALA A 95 -4.74 13.82 -15.94
N LYS A 96 -5.70 14.18 -15.08
CA LYS A 96 -5.82 15.55 -14.51
C LYS A 96 -4.63 15.93 -13.64
N TYR A 97 -3.94 14.97 -13.04
CA TYR A 97 -2.78 15.21 -12.18
C TYR A 97 -1.53 15.69 -12.93
N LYS A 98 -1.58 15.76 -14.25
CA LYS A 98 -0.60 16.49 -15.07
C LYS A 98 -0.59 17.98 -14.73
N ASP A 99 -1.74 18.55 -14.40
CA ASP A 99 -1.84 19.89 -13.83
C ASP A 99 -1.45 19.88 -12.36
N VAL A 100 -0.32 20.51 -12.07
CA VAL A 100 0.23 20.61 -10.71
C VAL A 100 -0.69 21.37 -9.74
N LEU A 101 -1.50 22.32 -10.23
CA LEU A 101 -2.47 23.04 -9.38
C LEU A 101 -3.60 22.09 -8.97
N TYR A 102 -4.17 21.35 -9.92
CA TYR A 102 -5.14 20.30 -9.63
C TYR A 102 -4.58 19.26 -8.65
N ALA A 103 -3.39 18.75 -8.94
CA ALA A 103 -2.69 17.80 -8.08
C ALA A 103 -2.51 18.33 -6.65
N ASN A 104 -2.11 19.59 -6.49
CA ASN A 104 -1.91 20.20 -5.17
C ASN A 104 -3.20 20.25 -4.34
N GLU A 105 -4.34 20.60 -4.94
CA GLU A 105 -5.64 20.63 -4.25
C GLU A 105 -6.12 19.22 -3.88
N ALA A 106 -6.04 18.29 -4.83
CA ALA A 106 -6.43 16.90 -4.63
C ALA A 106 -5.57 16.23 -3.54
N TYR A 107 -4.24 16.41 -3.59
CA TYR A 107 -3.33 15.81 -2.62
C TYR A 107 -3.40 16.43 -1.23
N ALA A 108 -3.71 17.72 -1.12
CA ALA A 108 -4.02 18.33 0.17
C ALA A 108 -5.23 17.65 0.83
N LYS A 109 -6.28 17.35 0.03
CA LYS A 109 -7.47 16.64 0.49
C LYS A 109 -7.16 15.18 0.85
N PHE A 110 -6.43 14.46 -0.01
CA PHE A 110 -6.02 13.08 0.24
C PHE A 110 -5.21 12.96 1.54
N ALA A 111 -4.14 13.75 1.69
CA ALA A 111 -3.30 13.72 2.88
C ALA A 111 -4.08 14.10 4.16
N LYS A 112 -5.02 15.05 4.06
CA LYS A 112 -5.93 15.41 5.16
C LYS A 112 -6.83 14.23 5.55
N ASN A 113 -7.46 13.57 4.58
CA ASN A 113 -8.33 12.43 4.82
C ASN A 113 -7.55 11.29 5.48
N LEU A 114 -6.41 10.93 4.91
CA LEU A 114 -5.56 9.87 5.42
C LEU A 114 -5.11 10.14 6.86
N LYS A 115 -4.69 11.39 7.16
CA LYS A 115 -4.32 11.81 8.52
C LYS A 115 -5.46 11.70 9.54
N HIS A 116 -6.72 11.89 9.12
CA HIS A 116 -7.89 11.81 9.99
C HIS A 116 -8.53 10.43 10.02
N SER A 117 -7.94 9.46 9.32
CA SER A 117 -8.31 8.05 9.40
C SER A 117 -7.57 7.35 10.56
N SER A 118 -7.70 6.03 10.65
CA SER A 118 -6.96 5.20 11.60
C SER A 118 -5.50 4.92 11.16
N THR A 119 -5.14 5.34 9.95
CA THR A 119 -3.87 5.05 9.31
C THR A 119 -2.76 5.95 9.84
N THR A 120 -1.63 5.37 10.20
CA THR A 120 -0.42 6.08 10.59
C THR A 120 0.75 5.82 9.64
N ARG A 121 0.64 4.76 8.83
CA ARG A 121 1.60 4.38 7.79
C ARG A 121 0.86 4.01 6.52
N ALA A 122 1.40 4.38 5.35
CA ALA A 122 0.79 4.02 4.09
C ALA A 122 1.82 3.78 2.98
N CYS A 123 1.53 2.80 2.09
CA CYS A 123 2.16 2.68 0.78
C CYS A 123 1.23 3.34 -0.25
N VAL A 124 1.72 4.36 -0.93
CA VAL A 124 0.90 5.23 -1.78
C VAL A 124 1.35 5.14 -3.23
N PHE A 125 0.41 4.80 -4.11
CA PHE A 125 0.59 4.95 -5.55
C PHE A 125 0.37 6.41 -5.93
N GLY A 126 1.37 7.03 -6.54
CA GLY A 126 1.29 8.38 -7.10
C GLY A 126 0.77 8.35 -8.54
N THR A 127 1.34 9.18 -9.39
CA THR A 127 1.07 9.24 -10.83
C THR A 127 2.38 9.14 -11.62
N ILE A 128 2.30 9.02 -12.95
CA ILE A 128 3.48 9.10 -13.82
C ILE A 128 4.16 10.48 -13.74
N HIS A 129 3.42 11.54 -13.41
CA HIS A 129 3.89 12.91 -13.43
C HIS A 129 4.81 13.22 -12.23
N ARG A 130 6.13 13.27 -12.46
CA ARG A 130 7.17 13.51 -11.45
C ARG A 130 6.86 14.69 -10.53
N ARG A 131 6.53 15.85 -11.11
CA ARG A 131 6.27 17.07 -10.32
C ARG A 131 5.07 16.92 -9.38
N SER A 132 4.00 16.33 -9.86
CA SER A 132 2.80 16.08 -9.06
C SER A 132 3.06 15.04 -7.96
N THR A 133 3.84 13.99 -8.25
CA THR A 133 4.25 13.01 -7.23
C THR A 133 5.08 13.66 -6.12
N LEU A 134 5.96 14.63 -6.44
CA LEU A 134 6.68 15.42 -5.41
C LEU A 134 5.75 16.29 -4.56
N VAL A 135 4.70 16.87 -5.17
CA VAL A 135 3.67 17.62 -4.42
C VAL A 135 2.92 16.69 -3.46
N LEU A 136 2.57 15.47 -3.88
CA LEU A 136 2.00 14.45 -3.01
C LEU A 136 2.92 14.16 -1.81
N MET A 137 4.20 13.91 -2.06
CA MET A 137 5.19 13.66 -1.02
C MET A 137 5.32 14.85 -0.05
N ASP A 138 5.30 16.08 -0.55
CA ASP A 138 5.33 17.30 0.27
C ASP A 138 4.11 17.39 1.23
N HIS A 139 2.91 17.03 0.76
CA HIS A 139 1.69 17.00 1.60
C HIS A 139 1.76 15.88 2.64
N LEU A 140 2.20 14.69 2.26
CA LEU A 140 2.33 13.55 3.17
C LEU A 140 3.40 13.79 4.23
N GLU A 141 4.56 14.34 3.88
CA GLU A 141 5.60 14.72 4.85
C GLU A 141 5.07 15.71 5.88
N ARG A 142 4.34 16.75 5.44
CA ARG A 142 3.72 17.74 6.35
C ARG A 142 2.60 17.14 7.22
N SER A 143 2.00 16.04 6.81
CA SER A 143 0.95 15.37 7.59
C SER A 143 1.48 14.75 8.88
N GLY A 144 2.77 14.38 8.90
CA GLY A 144 3.42 13.63 9.98
C GLY A 144 3.19 12.12 9.92
N LEU A 145 2.48 11.60 8.91
CA LEU A 145 2.36 10.17 8.64
C LEU A 145 3.70 9.61 8.15
N VAL A 146 3.93 8.32 8.38
CA VAL A 146 5.05 7.61 7.76
C VAL A 146 4.55 6.97 6.47
N THR A 147 5.08 7.40 5.32
CA THR A 147 4.57 6.95 4.02
C THR A 147 5.69 6.47 3.11
N MET A 148 5.37 5.53 2.23
CA MET A 148 6.15 5.21 1.05
C MET A 148 5.34 5.67 -0.15
N VAL A 149 5.93 6.45 -1.04
CA VAL A 149 5.24 7.03 -2.21
C VAL A 149 6.00 6.64 -3.47
N GLY A 150 5.30 6.22 -4.50
CA GLY A 150 5.90 5.87 -5.78
C GLY A 150 5.44 6.74 -6.95
N LYS A 151 6.40 7.16 -7.78
CA LYS A 151 6.10 7.59 -9.14
C LYS A 151 5.71 6.35 -9.93
N VAL A 152 4.53 6.38 -10.53
CA VAL A 152 4.04 5.27 -11.35
C VAL A 152 4.79 5.20 -12.67
N ASN A 153 5.01 4.00 -13.17
CA ASN A 153 5.63 3.73 -14.46
C ASN A 153 4.65 3.01 -15.38
N MET A 154 4.44 3.55 -16.57
CA MET A 154 3.61 2.99 -17.63
C MET A 154 4.16 3.42 -19.00
N ASP A 155 4.49 2.45 -19.88
CA ASP A 155 5.00 2.70 -21.23
C ASP A 155 4.22 1.99 -22.33
N ARG A 156 3.23 1.15 -21.97
CA ARG A 156 2.33 0.48 -22.92
C ARG A 156 0.90 0.37 -22.39
N ASN A 157 -0.06 0.06 -23.26
CA ASN A 157 -1.45 -0.29 -22.94
C ASN A 157 -2.13 0.69 -21.95
N SER A 158 -1.87 1.98 -22.12
CA SER A 158 -2.46 3.06 -21.34
C SER A 158 -2.78 4.24 -22.26
N PRO A 159 -3.72 5.13 -21.86
CA PRO A 159 -4.01 6.34 -22.65
C PRO A 159 -2.76 7.17 -22.89
N ASP A 160 -2.74 7.90 -24.02
CA ASP A 160 -1.58 8.71 -24.41
C ASP A 160 -1.17 9.74 -23.34
N GLU A 161 -2.14 10.26 -22.58
CA GLU A 161 -1.92 11.22 -21.49
C GLU A 161 -1.22 10.60 -20.28
N LEU A 162 -1.23 9.27 -20.16
CA LEU A 162 -0.66 8.50 -19.06
C LEU A 162 0.40 7.49 -19.53
N ARG A 163 0.90 7.64 -20.76
CA ARG A 163 1.94 6.78 -21.31
C ARG A 163 3.23 7.57 -21.50
N GLU A 164 4.28 7.13 -20.89
CA GLU A 164 5.64 7.62 -21.12
C GLU A 164 6.33 6.76 -22.20
N GLY A 165 7.38 7.28 -22.84
CA GLY A 165 8.31 6.43 -23.56
C GLY A 165 9.10 5.55 -22.57
N THR A 166 9.51 4.34 -22.99
CA THR A 166 10.21 3.38 -22.11
C THR A 166 11.41 4.02 -21.40
N GLN A 167 12.32 4.61 -22.19
CA GLN A 167 13.49 5.29 -21.65
C GLN A 167 13.11 6.53 -20.82
N GLU A 168 12.15 7.31 -21.26
CA GLU A 168 11.65 8.49 -20.55
C GLU A 168 11.12 8.11 -19.16
N SER A 169 10.33 7.04 -19.04
CA SER A 169 9.79 6.57 -17.77
C SER A 169 10.88 6.22 -16.75
N ALA A 170 11.93 5.53 -17.22
CA ALA A 170 13.07 5.18 -16.38
C ALA A 170 13.90 6.43 -15.99
N GLU A 171 14.18 7.32 -16.94
CA GLU A 171 14.92 8.56 -16.69
C GLU A 171 14.17 9.50 -15.73
N GLU A 172 12.87 9.72 -15.93
CA GLU A 172 12.04 10.52 -15.03
C GLU A 172 11.96 9.91 -13.62
N THR A 173 12.04 8.58 -13.50
CA THR A 173 12.13 7.92 -12.19
C THR A 173 13.48 8.20 -11.54
N VAL A 174 14.59 8.19 -12.28
CA VAL A 174 15.91 8.58 -11.77
C VAL A 174 15.94 10.05 -11.34
N GLU A 175 15.37 10.94 -12.13
CA GLU A 175 15.28 12.37 -11.79
C GLU A 175 14.39 12.60 -10.56
N TRP A 176 13.28 11.89 -10.46
CA TRP A 176 12.44 11.90 -9.26
C TRP A 176 13.21 11.44 -8.01
N MET A 177 14.01 10.37 -8.11
CA MET A 177 14.86 9.91 -7.00
C MET A 177 15.89 10.96 -6.56
N LYS A 178 16.48 11.69 -7.50
CA LYS A 178 17.39 12.81 -7.18
C LYS A 178 16.66 13.94 -6.44
N ASP A 179 15.45 14.29 -6.90
CA ASP A 179 14.62 15.30 -6.23
C ASP A 179 14.27 14.88 -4.80
N VAL A 180 13.87 13.62 -4.59
CA VAL A 180 13.58 13.06 -3.25
C VAL A 180 14.80 13.14 -2.33
N GLN A 181 16.00 12.81 -2.83
CA GLN A 181 17.24 12.94 -2.06
C GLN A 181 17.53 14.39 -1.66
N HIS A 182 17.27 15.38 -2.54
CA HIS A 182 17.43 16.80 -2.24
C HIS A 182 16.40 17.30 -1.21
N LYS A 183 15.15 16.82 -1.26
CA LYS A 183 14.07 17.18 -0.32
C LYS A 183 14.36 16.75 1.11
N LYS A 184 15.10 15.64 1.31
CA LYS A 184 15.49 15.10 2.63
C LYS A 184 14.28 14.85 3.54
N TYR A 185 13.22 14.27 3.01
CA TYR A 185 12.07 13.89 3.79
C TYR A 185 12.47 12.97 4.95
N LYS A 186 11.77 13.11 6.09
CA LYS A 186 12.02 12.29 7.30
C LYS A 186 11.10 11.10 7.39
N ASN A 187 9.85 11.30 6.99
CA ASN A 187 8.77 10.34 7.16
C ASN A 187 8.21 9.81 5.84
N THR A 188 8.53 10.46 4.71
CA THR A 188 8.05 10.06 3.39
C THR A 188 9.19 9.51 2.56
N LEU A 189 9.14 8.22 2.26
CA LEU A 189 10.18 7.47 1.57
C LEU A 189 9.74 7.11 0.14
N PRO A 190 10.67 6.94 -0.81
CA PRO A 190 10.35 6.47 -2.14
C PRO A 190 10.12 4.96 -2.17
N ILE A 191 9.24 4.51 -3.07
CA ILE A 191 9.01 3.12 -3.43
C ILE A 191 8.86 3.00 -4.95
N LEU A 192 9.53 2.05 -5.58
CA LEU A 192 9.44 1.83 -7.03
C LEU A 192 8.06 1.29 -7.38
N THR A 193 7.44 1.83 -8.42
CA THR A 193 6.03 1.56 -8.69
C THR A 193 5.74 1.31 -10.18
N PRO A 194 6.21 0.18 -10.76
CA PRO A 194 5.61 -0.32 -12.00
C PRO A 194 4.12 -0.55 -11.72
N ARG A 195 3.21 0.02 -12.54
CA ARG A 195 1.78 -0.05 -12.19
C ARG A 195 1.28 -1.49 -12.13
N PHE A 196 1.45 -2.22 -13.23
CA PHE A 196 1.18 -3.66 -13.35
C PHE A 196 1.78 -4.17 -14.66
N ILE A 197 1.93 -5.46 -14.84
CA ILE A 197 2.57 -6.04 -16.04
C ILE A 197 1.95 -5.58 -17.35
N PRO A 198 0.61 -5.50 -17.51
CA PRO A 198 0.03 -5.04 -18.77
C PRO A 198 0.45 -3.63 -19.20
N SER A 199 0.80 -2.75 -18.29
CA SER A 199 1.21 -1.37 -18.59
C SER A 199 2.72 -1.13 -18.65
N CYS A 200 3.54 -2.16 -18.42
CA CYS A 200 5.00 -2.07 -18.44
C CYS A 200 5.58 -3.04 -19.45
N THR A 201 6.45 -2.56 -20.35
CA THR A 201 7.20 -3.45 -21.23
C THR A 201 8.30 -4.16 -20.46
N ASP A 202 8.78 -5.29 -20.99
CA ASP A 202 9.93 -6.02 -20.46
C ASP A 202 11.17 -5.12 -20.40
N GLU A 203 11.38 -4.28 -21.41
CA GLU A 203 12.48 -3.32 -21.45
C GLU A 203 12.36 -2.29 -20.29
N LEU A 204 11.16 -1.79 -20.02
CA LEU A 204 10.95 -0.89 -18.87
C LEU A 204 11.22 -1.61 -17.55
N LEU A 205 10.74 -2.82 -17.36
CA LEU A 205 10.96 -3.59 -16.13
C LEU A 205 12.46 -3.84 -15.87
N ASP A 206 13.22 -4.15 -16.91
CA ASP A 206 14.67 -4.31 -16.82
C ASP A 206 15.36 -3.00 -16.40
N MET A 207 14.99 -1.88 -17.01
CA MET A 207 15.49 -0.55 -16.62
C MET A 207 15.12 -0.19 -15.18
N LEU A 208 13.89 -0.50 -14.75
CA LEU A 208 13.43 -0.25 -13.38
C LEU A 208 14.17 -1.12 -12.36
N LYS A 209 14.57 -2.36 -12.71
CA LYS A 209 15.46 -3.16 -11.87
C LYS A 209 16.79 -2.45 -11.64
N MET A 210 17.37 -1.85 -12.67
CA MET A 210 18.63 -1.08 -12.50
C MET A 210 18.43 0.13 -11.57
N VAL A 211 17.27 0.80 -11.63
CA VAL A 211 16.91 1.87 -10.68
C VAL A 211 16.77 1.32 -9.26
N GLN A 212 16.06 0.20 -9.08
CA GLN A 212 15.89 -0.46 -7.79
C GLN A 212 17.23 -0.79 -7.16
N MET A 213 18.13 -1.43 -7.91
CA MET A 213 19.47 -1.80 -7.45
C MET A 213 20.33 -0.59 -7.06
N ARG A 214 20.27 0.48 -7.88
CA ARG A 214 21.04 1.70 -7.62
C ARG A 214 20.63 2.42 -6.35
N TYR A 215 19.32 2.51 -6.09
CA TYR A 215 18.77 3.29 -4.98
C TYR A 215 18.38 2.42 -3.77
N GLN A 216 18.42 1.10 -3.90
CA GLN A 216 18.06 0.13 -2.85
C GLN A 216 16.67 0.42 -2.26
N ILE A 217 15.69 0.72 -3.11
CA ILE A 217 14.32 1.05 -2.70
C ILE A 217 13.40 -0.18 -2.81
N PRO A 218 12.35 -0.26 -1.96
CA PRO A 218 11.34 -1.31 -2.07
C PRO A 218 10.51 -1.14 -3.35
N VAL A 219 9.70 -2.16 -3.66
CA VAL A 219 8.84 -2.22 -4.85
C VAL A 219 7.39 -2.39 -4.43
N GLN A 220 6.45 -1.79 -5.17
CA GLN A 220 5.02 -2.09 -5.07
C GLN A 220 4.40 -2.22 -6.46
N SER A 221 3.40 -3.10 -6.60
CA SER A 221 2.64 -3.28 -7.82
C SER A 221 1.31 -4.00 -7.57
N HIS A 222 0.57 -4.35 -8.63
CA HIS A 222 -0.65 -5.15 -8.60
C HIS A 222 -0.36 -6.58 -9.07
N LEU A 223 -1.07 -7.57 -8.53
CA LEU A 223 -0.83 -8.98 -8.80
C LEU A 223 -2.12 -9.78 -8.79
N SER A 224 -2.38 -10.50 -9.87
CA SER A 224 -3.41 -11.54 -9.98
C SER A 224 -4.77 -11.09 -9.42
N GLU A 225 -5.16 -9.85 -9.74
CA GLU A 225 -6.39 -9.25 -9.23
C GLU A 225 -7.63 -9.80 -9.94
N ASN A 226 -7.57 -9.92 -11.28
CA ASN A 226 -8.71 -10.22 -12.14
C ASN A 226 -8.35 -11.28 -13.17
N LEU A 227 -9.32 -12.12 -13.58
CA LEU A 227 -9.07 -13.18 -14.55
C LEU A 227 -8.71 -12.65 -15.94
N SER A 228 -9.38 -11.58 -16.39
CA SER A 228 -9.07 -10.94 -17.68
C SER A 228 -7.67 -10.36 -17.69
N GLU A 229 -7.23 -9.76 -16.59
CA GLU A 229 -5.87 -9.27 -16.39
C GLU A 229 -4.85 -10.41 -16.48
N ILE A 230 -5.10 -11.54 -15.83
CA ILE A 230 -4.21 -12.71 -15.83
C ILE A 230 -4.07 -13.28 -17.25
N GLU A 231 -5.17 -13.43 -17.97
CA GLU A 231 -5.10 -13.89 -19.39
C GLU A 231 -4.31 -12.91 -20.25
N TRP A 232 -4.47 -11.62 -20.05
CA TRP A 232 -3.71 -10.61 -20.75
C TRP A 232 -2.20 -10.68 -20.45
N VAL A 233 -1.83 -10.94 -19.19
CA VAL A 233 -0.42 -11.18 -18.81
C VAL A 233 0.16 -12.41 -19.50
N LYS A 234 -0.59 -13.51 -19.60
CA LYS A 234 -0.15 -14.71 -20.34
C LYS A 234 0.13 -14.43 -21.82
N GLU A 235 -0.69 -13.57 -22.45
CA GLU A 235 -0.47 -13.15 -23.83
C GLU A 235 0.78 -12.29 -23.99
N LEU A 236 1.00 -11.36 -23.04
CA LEU A 236 2.12 -10.41 -23.08
C LEU A 236 3.45 -11.02 -22.66
N CYS A 237 3.43 -11.98 -21.73
CA CYS A 237 4.60 -12.61 -21.12
C CYS A 237 4.55 -14.14 -21.26
N PRO A 238 4.62 -14.70 -22.48
CA PRO A 238 4.46 -16.15 -22.70
C PRO A 238 5.61 -16.99 -22.11
N TYR A 239 6.65 -16.35 -21.60
CA TYR A 239 7.74 -16.97 -20.86
C TYR A 239 7.43 -17.19 -19.39
N ALA A 240 6.44 -16.50 -18.82
CA ALA A 240 6.08 -16.58 -17.42
C ALA A 240 5.14 -17.76 -17.15
N GLU A 241 5.44 -18.55 -16.12
CA GLU A 241 4.62 -19.69 -15.70
C GLU A 241 3.37 -19.25 -14.95
N PHE A 242 3.45 -18.13 -14.23
CA PHE A 242 2.34 -17.47 -13.51
C PHE A 242 2.56 -15.95 -13.54
N TYR A 243 1.57 -15.17 -13.12
CA TYR A 243 1.64 -13.70 -13.24
C TYR A 243 2.88 -13.11 -12.54
N GLY A 244 3.12 -13.48 -11.28
CA GLY A 244 4.26 -12.98 -10.51
C GLY A 244 5.63 -13.35 -11.08
N ASP A 245 5.70 -14.43 -11.88
CA ASP A 245 6.94 -14.83 -12.57
C ASP A 245 7.38 -13.77 -13.59
N ALA A 246 6.44 -13.02 -14.18
CA ALA A 246 6.75 -11.90 -15.05
C ALA A 246 7.50 -10.76 -14.33
N TYR A 247 7.25 -10.52 -13.04
CA TYR A 247 8.06 -9.61 -12.21
C TYR A 247 9.36 -10.25 -11.74
N ASP A 248 9.31 -11.54 -11.36
CA ASP A 248 10.44 -12.29 -10.82
C ASP A 248 11.56 -12.43 -11.84
N HIS A 249 11.20 -12.60 -13.12
CA HIS A 249 12.13 -12.63 -14.25
C HIS A 249 13.07 -11.40 -14.27
N PHE A 250 12.56 -10.24 -13.87
CA PHE A 250 13.34 -8.99 -13.76
C PHE A 250 13.83 -8.73 -12.33
N GLY A 251 13.65 -9.66 -11.38
CA GLY A 251 14.07 -9.50 -9.98
C GLY A 251 13.29 -8.41 -9.23
N LEU A 252 12.03 -8.14 -9.62
CA LEU A 252 11.13 -7.16 -8.99
C LEU A 252 10.03 -7.82 -8.14
N PHE A 253 10.24 -9.07 -7.72
CA PHE A 253 9.27 -9.87 -6.98
C PHE A 253 9.82 -10.36 -5.63
N GLY A 254 10.26 -9.46 -4.80
CA GLY A 254 10.89 -9.80 -3.51
C GLY A 254 12.36 -10.20 -3.65
N ALA A 255 12.85 -11.10 -2.80
CA ALA A 255 14.22 -11.57 -2.68
C ALA A 255 15.25 -10.43 -2.46
N ASP A 256 15.52 -9.61 -3.46
CA ASP A 256 16.53 -8.55 -3.41
C ASP A 256 16.04 -7.27 -2.69
N ALA A 257 14.72 -7.01 -2.68
CA ALA A 257 14.12 -5.84 -2.05
C ALA A 257 12.74 -6.16 -1.50
N PRO A 258 12.32 -5.53 -0.37
CA PRO A 258 10.95 -5.66 0.11
C PRO A 258 9.96 -5.29 -1.00
N THR A 259 9.00 -6.17 -1.28
CA THR A 259 8.02 -5.97 -2.33
C THR A 259 6.61 -6.15 -1.80
N VAL A 260 5.73 -5.21 -2.10
CA VAL A 260 4.30 -5.25 -1.77
C VAL A 260 3.49 -5.47 -3.04
N MET A 261 2.72 -6.55 -3.07
CA MET A 261 1.81 -6.86 -4.18
C MET A 261 0.37 -6.73 -3.73
N ALA A 262 -0.40 -5.88 -4.43
CA ALA A 262 -1.80 -5.63 -4.12
C ALA A 262 -2.71 -6.71 -4.71
N HIS A 263 -3.85 -6.95 -4.04
CA HIS A 263 -4.94 -7.85 -4.37
C HIS A 263 -4.65 -9.33 -4.20
N CYS A 264 -3.86 -9.95 -5.07
CA CYS A 264 -3.52 -11.39 -5.04
C CYS A 264 -4.77 -12.27 -4.90
N VAL A 265 -5.81 -12.01 -5.73
CA VAL A 265 -7.12 -12.70 -5.64
C VAL A 265 -7.03 -14.11 -6.20
N TYR A 266 -6.33 -14.26 -7.32
CA TYR A 266 -6.25 -15.51 -8.10
C TYR A 266 -4.84 -16.09 -8.16
N SER A 267 -4.01 -15.86 -7.15
CA SER A 267 -2.65 -16.42 -7.11
C SER A 267 -2.68 -17.95 -7.16
N THR A 268 -1.88 -18.52 -8.07
CA THR A 268 -1.71 -19.98 -8.20
C THR A 268 -0.87 -20.57 -7.06
N GLU A 269 -0.79 -21.90 -6.96
CA GLU A 269 0.06 -22.59 -5.99
C GLU A 269 1.54 -22.16 -6.14
N GLU A 270 2.01 -22.14 -7.38
CA GLU A 270 3.39 -21.77 -7.73
C GLU A 270 3.66 -20.31 -7.37
N GLU A 271 2.70 -19.41 -7.63
CA GLU A 271 2.83 -17.99 -7.27
C GLU A 271 2.88 -17.80 -5.75
N ILE A 272 2.02 -18.48 -5.00
CA ILE A 272 2.01 -18.45 -3.53
C ILE A 272 3.34 -18.95 -2.96
N GLN A 273 3.85 -20.07 -3.48
CA GLN A 273 5.14 -20.60 -3.06
C GLN A 273 6.28 -19.62 -3.37
N ARG A 274 6.28 -19.00 -4.55
CA ARG A 274 7.28 -18.01 -4.94
C ARG A 274 7.21 -16.74 -4.08
N MET A 275 6.00 -16.23 -3.80
CA MET A 275 5.83 -15.11 -2.86
C MET A 275 6.41 -15.41 -1.48
N LYS A 276 6.21 -16.62 -0.99
CA LYS A 276 6.76 -17.05 0.30
C LYS A 276 8.30 -17.14 0.29
N GLU A 277 8.87 -17.75 -0.72
CA GLU A 277 10.31 -17.89 -0.89
C GLU A 277 11.00 -16.52 -0.98
N ASN A 278 10.44 -15.61 -1.71
CA ASN A 278 10.97 -14.28 -1.96
C ASN A 278 10.59 -13.25 -0.86
N GLY A 279 9.74 -13.61 0.10
CA GLY A 279 9.31 -12.72 1.17
C GLY A 279 8.43 -11.56 0.71
N VAL A 280 7.59 -11.79 -0.30
CA VAL A 280 6.62 -10.80 -0.81
C VAL A 280 5.52 -10.53 0.20
N TYR A 281 5.16 -9.26 0.38
CA TYR A 281 4.05 -8.83 1.21
C TYR A 281 2.77 -8.71 0.36
N VAL A 282 1.67 -9.27 0.84
CA VAL A 282 0.35 -9.17 0.20
C VAL A 282 -0.42 -8.01 0.81
N ALA A 283 -0.87 -7.06 -0.02
CA ALA A 283 -1.83 -6.04 0.37
C ALA A 283 -3.24 -6.49 -0.02
N HIS A 284 -3.99 -6.98 0.95
CA HIS A 284 -5.38 -7.41 0.75
C HIS A 284 -6.32 -6.20 0.73
N CYS A 285 -7.00 -5.98 -0.40
CA CYS A 285 -7.91 -4.86 -0.67
C CYS A 285 -9.36 -5.35 -0.76
N PRO A 286 -10.01 -5.78 0.34
CA PRO A 286 -11.26 -6.55 0.29
C PRO A 286 -12.41 -5.76 -0.33
N GLU A 287 -12.59 -4.49 0.04
CA GLU A 287 -13.69 -3.67 -0.45
C GLU A 287 -13.57 -3.39 -1.96
N SER A 288 -12.37 -3.09 -2.44
CA SER A 288 -12.11 -2.89 -3.86
C SER A 288 -12.35 -4.18 -4.65
N ASN A 289 -11.83 -5.31 -4.18
CA ASN A 289 -12.03 -6.60 -4.82
C ASN A 289 -13.51 -6.95 -4.98
N GLU A 290 -14.35 -6.60 -3.99
CA GLU A 290 -15.80 -6.76 -4.04
C GLU A 290 -16.44 -5.79 -5.05
N ASN A 291 -16.08 -4.51 -4.98
CA ASN A 291 -16.67 -3.44 -5.79
C ASN A 291 -16.37 -3.59 -7.29
N LEU A 292 -15.18 -4.05 -7.65
CA LEU A 292 -14.73 -4.22 -9.03
C LEU A 292 -14.92 -5.66 -9.54
N SER A 293 -15.68 -6.47 -8.82
CA SER A 293 -15.95 -7.87 -9.18
C SER A 293 -14.67 -8.69 -9.39
N SER A 294 -13.56 -8.29 -8.77
CA SER A 294 -12.30 -9.04 -8.85
C SER A 294 -12.40 -10.39 -8.16
N GLY A 295 -13.11 -10.48 -7.02
CA GLY A 295 -13.35 -11.74 -6.32
C GLY A 295 -12.92 -11.73 -4.85
N ILE A 296 -12.71 -12.91 -4.27
CA ILE A 296 -12.36 -13.10 -2.86
C ILE A 296 -10.95 -13.71 -2.76
N ALA A 297 -9.98 -12.93 -2.30
CA ALA A 297 -8.62 -13.42 -2.08
C ALA A 297 -8.57 -14.50 -0.98
N PRO A 298 -7.79 -15.58 -1.14
CA PRO A 298 -7.70 -16.69 -0.19
C PRO A 298 -6.83 -16.36 1.03
N VAL A 299 -7.12 -15.25 1.72
CA VAL A 299 -6.31 -14.69 2.81
C VAL A 299 -6.04 -15.70 3.93
N LYS A 300 -7.06 -16.50 4.29
CA LYS A 300 -6.88 -17.55 5.30
C LYS A 300 -5.76 -18.51 4.92
N ARG A 301 -5.74 -18.94 3.68
CA ARG A 301 -4.69 -19.80 3.14
C ARG A 301 -3.33 -19.13 3.20
N TYR A 302 -3.22 -17.85 2.78
CA TYR A 302 -1.96 -17.10 2.85
C TYR A 302 -1.39 -17.06 4.26
N LEU A 303 -2.24 -16.81 5.26
CA LEU A 303 -1.83 -16.78 6.66
C LEU A 303 -1.42 -18.17 7.19
N GLU A 304 -2.12 -19.23 6.79
CA GLU A 304 -1.81 -20.62 7.14
C GLU A 304 -0.47 -21.06 6.53
N GLU A 305 -0.16 -20.64 5.33
CA GLU A 305 1.12 -20.89 4.66
C GLU A 305 2.25 -19.98 5.10
N GLY A 306 1.95 -18.97 5.93
CA GLY A 306 2.95 -18.09 6.56
C GLY A 306 3.35 -16.89 5.71
N LEU A 307 2.56 -16.49 4.71
CA LEU A 307 2.77 -15.25 3.99
C LEU A 307 2.51 -14.03 4.89
N SER A 308 3.22 -12.95 4.61
CA SER A 308 2.99 -11.65 5.25
C SER A 308 1.84 -10.93 4.56
N VAL A 309 0.69 -10.85 5.23
CA VAL A 309 -0.52 -10.19 4.70
C VAL A 309 -0.88 -8.97 5.54
N GLY A 310 -1.18 -7.87 4.89
CA GLY A 310 -1.76 -6.67 5.51
C GLY A 310 -2.94 -6.16 4.70
N LEU A 311 -3.61 -5.13 5.22
CA LEU A 311 -4.76 -4.53 4.56
C LEU A 311 -4.35 -3.35 3.67
N GLY A 312 -5.05 -3.17 2.56
CA GLY A 312 -5.05 -1.98 1.73
C GLY A 312 -6.46 -1.37 1.67
N SER A 313 -6.54 -0.05 1.66
CA SER A 313 -7.81 0.66 1.44
C SER A 313 -8.22 0.68 -0.02
N ASP A 314 -7.22 0.72 -0.89
CA ASP A 314 -7.37 0.84 -2.34
C ASP A 314 -8.42 1.87 -2.76
N VAL A 315 -8.31 3.06 -2.19
CA VAL A 315 -9.11 4.20 -2.62
C VAL A 315 -8.69 4.59 -4.07
N ALA A 316 -9.57 4.66 -5.10
CA ALA A 316 -11.03 4.75 -5.09
C ALA A 316 -11.79 3.45 -5.47
N GLY A 317 -11.16 2.31 -5.65
CA GLY A 317 -11.85 1.02 -5.73
C GLY A 317 -12.51 0.72 -4.38
N GLY A 318 -11.81 0.94 -3.26
CA GLY A 318 -12.40 1.06 -1.95
C GLY A 318 -13.03 2.43 -1.71
N SER A 319 -14.03 2.53 -0.83
CA SER A 319 -14.82 3.74 -0.61
C SER A 319 -14.24 4.71 0.42
N THR A 320 -13.20 4.31 1.16
CA THR A 320 -12.66 5.11 2.27
C THR A 320 -11.25 4.68 2.66
N GLU A 321 -10.46 5.62 3.20
CA GLU A 321 -9.14 5.37 3.82
C GLU A 321 -9.25 4.73 5.21
N ASN A 322 -10.46 4.37 5.67
CA ASN A 322 -10.69 3.84 7.00
C ASN A 322 -10.44 2.32 7.03
N LEU A 323 -9.29 1.89 7.53
CA LEU A 323 -8.92 0.47 7.61
C LEU A 323 -9.80 -0.37 8.55
N PHE A 324 -10.57 0.21 9.48
CA PHE A 324 -11.60 -0.53 10.21
C PHE A 324 -12.70 -1.04 9.28
N ARG A 325 -13.02 -0.27 8.23
CA ARG A 325 -13.94 -0.73 7.20
C ARG A 325 -13.33 -1.86 6.38
N ALA A 326 -12.07 -1.72 5.94
CA ALA A 326 -11.36 -2.80 5.26
C ALA A 326 -11.31 -4.09 6.10
N MET A 327 -11.11 -3.99 7.43
CA MET A 327 -11.18 -5.13 8.35
C MET A 327 -12.57 -5.79 8.35
N ALA A 328 -13.65 -5.00 8.34
CA ALA A 328 -15.01 -5.53 8.29
C ALA A 328 -15.29 -6.29 6.98
N HIS A 329 -14.88 -5.73 5.85
CA HIS A 329 -14.98 -6.38 4.53
C HIS A 329 -14.12 -7.65 4.48
N ALA A 330 -12.88 -7.62 4.94
CA ALA A 330 -12.00 -8.80 4.99
C ALA A 330 -12.64 -9.94 5.80
N ARG A 331 -13.31 -9.63 6.92
CA ARG A 331 -14.02 -10.61 7.72
C ARG A 331 -15.22 -11.19 6.97
N CYS A 332 -16.05 -10.36 6.33
CA CYS A 332 -17.23 -10.80 5.57
C CYS A 332 -16.82 -11.69 4.37
N ALA A 333 -15.82 -11.27 3.62
CA ALA A 333 -15.28 -12.04 2.49
C ALA A 333 -14.71 -13.39 2.95
N GLY A 334 -13.97 -13.43 4.07
CA GLY A 334 -13.45 -14.66 4.66
C GLY A 334 -14.56 -15.65 5.06
N ASP A 335 -15.63 -15.16 5.66
CA ASP A 335 -16.78 -16.01 6.04
C ASP A 335 -17.50 -16.58 4.81
N LEU A 336 -17.62 -15.82 3.70
CA LEU A 336 -18.18 -16.29 2.44
C LEU A 336 -17.29 -17.36 1.78
N SER A 337 -15.99 -17.14 1.75
CA SER A 337 -15.03 -18.12 1.21
C SER A 337 -15.12 -19.47 1.92
N ILE A 338 -15.22 -19.49 3.25
CA ILE A 338 -15.35 -20.73 4.03
C ILE A 338 -16.66 -21.48 3.72
N ARG A 339 -17.76 -20.76 3.47
CA ARG A 339 -19.06 -21.36 3.13
C ARG A 339 -19.04 -22.01 1.75
N ASN A 340 -18.40 -21.38 0.77
CA ASN A 340 -18.30 -21.89 -0.60
C ASN A 340 -17.47 -23.19 -0.71
N ILE A 341 -16.50 -23.41 0.20
CA ILE A 341 -15.70 -24.64 0.25
C ILE A 341 -16.50 -25.82 0.84
N ARG A 342 -17.62 -25.57 1.54
CA ARG A 342 -18.43 -26.61 2.18
C ARG A 342 -19.60 -27.11 1.33
N HIS A 343 -19.74 -26.64 0.12
CA HIS A 343 -20.69 -27.09 -0.90
C HIS A 343 -19.98 -27.66 -2.13
#